data_71f98a4fdaaaae8a98fe2f78ed487ead
#
_entry.id   71f98a4fdaaaae8a98fe2f78ed487ead
#
_cell.length_a   1.000
_cell.length_b   1.000
_cell.length_c   1.000
_cell.angle_alpha   90.00
_cell.angle_beta   90.00
_cell.angle_gamma   90.00
#
_symmetry.space_group_name_H-M   'P 1'
#
loop_
_entity.id
_entity.type
_entity.pdbx_description
1 polymer ?
#
loop_
_entity_poly.entity_id
_entity_poly.type
_entity_poly.pdbx_seq_one_letter_code
_entity_poly.pdbx_strand_id
1 'polypeptide(L)'
;MTHHPENYQWENWSLENVATILAHRFPNSYIWVIKCSRMHLHKFSCYDNFVKSNMFGAPEHSTDFGAFKHLYSLLVNAFNLCRNSWLSKKNVKDLNKDSKASNCRSSSSHTNGCQGEKENPCENFDESALSFYPPSLNGASFTLIGFSKGCVVLNQLLFELKAAKKDKNIEAFINSIRTMYWLDGGHSGGSNTWITYPEVLKEFAQTGIVVHTHVTPYQVRDPMRSWIGKEHKKFVQILGDFGMQVTSQIHFVKEAPCIENHFRVHEVF
;
A
#
# COMPACT_ATOMS: atom_id res chain seq x y z
N MET A 1 3.65 -10.91 -13.45
CA MET A 1 5.05 -10.43 -13.46
C MET A 1 6.04 -11.57 -13.27
N THR A 2 5.75 -12.53 -12.42
CA THR A 2 6.63 -13.67 -12.07
C THR A 2 6.90 -14.64 -13.22
N HIS A 3 6.11 -14.64 -14.29
CA HIS A 3 6.27 -15.59 -15.42
C HIS A 3 7.30 -15.19 -16.47
N HIS A 4 7.96 -14.02 -16.35
CA HIS A 4 9.04 -13.65 -17.26
C HIS A 4 10.38 -14.04 -16.64
N PRO A 5 11.26 -14.79 -17.36
CA PRO A 5 12.52 -15.28 -16.79
C PRO A 5 13.42 -14.20 -16.19
N GLU A 6 13.40 -12.99 -16.74
CA GLU A 6 14.18 -11.85 -16.22
C GLU A 6 13.65 -11.29 -14.89
N ASN A 7 12.41 -11.59 -14.51
CA ASN A 7 11.79 -11.06 -13.29
C ASN A 7 11.85 -12.03 -12.10
N TYR A 8 12.33 -13.25 -12.30
CA TYR A 8 12.40 -14.27 -11.26
C TYR A 8 13.26 -13.83 -10.07
N GLN A 9 14.34 -13.12 -10.31
CA GLN A 9 15.22 -12.56 -9.27
C GLN A 9 14.52 -11.53 -8.36
N TRP A 10 13.35 -11.00 -8.76
CA TRP A 10 12.57 -10.00 -8.01
C TRP A 10 11.33 -10.59 -7.33
N GLU A 11 11.21 -11.91 -7.27
CA GLU A 11 10.05 -12.60 -6.69
C GLU A 11 9.82 -12.23 -5.22
N ASN A 12 10.90 -12.02 -4.47
CA ASN A 12 10.84 -11.61 -3.07
C ASN A 12 10.12 -10.26 -2.86
N TRP A 13 10.01 -9.44 -3.90
CA TRP A 13 9.29 -8.17 -3.88
C TRP A 13 8.09 -8.16 -4.82
N SER A 14 7.49 -9.33 -5.05
CA SER A 14 6.16 -9.44 -5.67
C SER A 14 5.12 -8.69 -4.84
N LEU A 15 3.98 -8.35 -5.45
CA LEU A 15 2.92 -7.62 -4.74
C LEU A 15 2.44 -8.39 -3.49
N GLU A 16 2.40 -9.72 -3.59
CA GLU A 16 2.02 -10.63 -2.52
C GLU A 16 3.03 -10.60 -1.37
N ASN A 17 4.33 -10.68 -1.67
CA ASN A 17 5.38 -10.62 -0.65
C ASN A 17 5.49 -9.23 -0.02
N VAL A 18 5.34 -8.16 -0.81
CA VAL A 18 5.25 -6.80 -0.27
C VAL A 18 4.05 -6.67 0.68
N ALA A 19 2.89 -7.24 0.34
CA ALA A 19 1.74 -7.25 1.24
C ALA A 19 2.06 -7.97 2.56
N THR A 20 2.79 -9.09 2.51
CA THR A 20 3.24 -9.83 3.69
C THR A 20 4.21 -9.01 4.56
N ILE A 21 5.22 -8.38 3.94
CA ILE A 21 6.16 -7.49 4.66
C ILE A 21 5.40 -6.36 5.37
N LEU A 22 4.46 -5.73 4.66
CA LEU A 22 3.66 -4.64 5.23
C LEU A 22 2.72 -5.13 6.34
N ALA A 23 2.13 -6.32 6.22
CA ALA A 23 1.28 -6.90 7.26
C ALA A 23 2.06 -7.17 8.55
N HIS A 24 3.32 -7.62 8.47
CA HIS A 24 4.19 -7.76 9.64
C HIS A 24 4.53 -6.40 10.28
N ARG A 25 4.75 -5.37 9.46
CA ARG A 25 5.07 -4.04 9.94
C ARG A 25 3.87 -3.29 10.54
N PHE A 26 2.69 -3.53 10.02
CA PHE A 26 1.42 -2.92 10.44
C PHE A 26 0.40 -3.99 10.85
N PRO A 27 0.65 -4.74 11.95
CA PRO A 27 -0.12 -5.93 12.31
C PRO A 27 -1.61 -5.66 12.60
N ASN A 28 -1.96 -4.42 12.93
CA ASN A 28 -3.34 -4.02 13.22
C ASN A 28 -4.00 -3.29 12.03
N SER A 29 -3.53 -3.53 10.80
CA SER A 29 -3.98 -2.82 9.62
C SER A 29 -4.41 -3.77 8.50
N TYR A 30 -5.40 -3.36 7.73
CA TYR A 30 -5.70 -3.99 6.45
C TYR A 30 -4.72 -3.47 5.40
N ILE A 31 -4.03 -4.36 4.71
CA ILE A 31 -3.05 -4.02 3.69
C ILE A 31 -3.67 -4.13 2.30
N TRP A 32 -3.62 -3.05 1.56
CA TRP A 32 -4.09 -2.95 0.18
C TRP A 32 -2.92 -2.58 -0.73
N VAL A 33 -2.49 -3.51 -1.58
CA VAL A 33 -1.45 -3.25 -2.58
C VAL A 33 -2.09 -2.91 -3.92
N ILE A 34 -1.90 -1.67 -4.36
CA ILE A 34 -2.48 -1.17 -5.61
C ILE A 34 -1.49 -1.42 -6.74
N LYS A 35 -1.86 -2.28 -7.67
CA LYS A 35 -1.08 -2.56 -8.87
C LYS A 35 -1.18 -1.40 -9.86
N CYS A 36 -0.06 -1.11 -10.55
CA CYS A 36 -0.05 -0.15 -11.66
C CYS A 36 -1.03 -0.57 -12.78
N SER A 37 -1.55 0.40 -13.50
CA SER A 37 -2.51 0.16 -14.61
C SER A 37 -1.87 -0.55 -15.80
N ARG A 38 -0.60 -0.25 -16.08
CA ARG A 38 0.19 -0.90 -17.13
C ARG A 38 1.68 -0.85 -16.84
N MET A 39 2.44 -1.64 -17.60
CA MET A 39 3.92 -1.60 -17.62
C MET A 39 4.39 -1.00 -18.95
N HIS A 40 5.14 0.09 -18.88
CA HIS A 40 5.83 0.65 -20.05
C HIS A 40 7.13 -0.12 -20.29
N LEU A 41 7.35 -0.58 -21.53
CA LEU A 41 8.50 -1.40 -21.93
C LEU A 41 8.71 -2.64 -21.01
N HIS A 42 7.63 -3.19 -20.47
CA HIS A 42 7.67 -4.32 -19.53
C HIS A 42 8.52 -4.10 -18.25
N LYS A 43 9.04 -2.89 -18.02
CA LYS A 43 9.97 -2.55 -16.92
C LYS A 43 9.43 -1.48 -15.98
N PHE A 44 8.70 -0.49 -16.51
CA PHE A 44 8.31 0.69 -15.75
C PHE A 44 6.82 0.70 -15.46
N SER A 45 6.47 0.71 -14.18
CA SER A 45 5.07 0.84 -13.73
C SER A 45 4.48 2.18 -14.19
N CYS A 46 3.26 2.18 -14.70
CA CYS A 46 2.50 3.38 -15.02
C CYS A 46 1.16 3.34 -14.29
N TYR A 47 0.83 4.44 -13.63
CA TYR A 47 -0.39 4.63 -12.85
C TYR A 47 -1.31 5.61 -13.56
N ASP A 48 -1.62 5.33 -14.85
CA ASP A 48 -2.36 6.25 -15.73
C ASP A 48 -3.79 6.56 -15.23
N ASN A 49 -4.30 5.74 -14.31
CA ASN A 49 -5.56 5.98 -13.61
C ASN A 49 -5.44 6.94 -12.40
N PHE A 50 -4.21 7.30 -12.02
CA PHE A 50 -3.94 8.26 -10.94
C PHE A 50 -3.21 9.51 -11.40
N VAL A 51 -2.38 9.40 -12.42
CA VAL A 51 -1.55 10.49 -12.93
C VAL A 51 -1.31 10.30 -14.43
N LYS A 52 -1.44 11.37 -15.19
CA LYS A 52 -1.11 11.32 -16.62
C LYS A 52 0.37 11.03 -16.82
N SER A 53 0.68 10.19 -17.78
CA SER A 53 2.07 9.92 -18.20
C SER A 53 2.28 10.34 -19.63
N ASN A 54 3.44 10.93 -19.93
CA ASN A 54 3.84 11.20 -21.30
C ASN A 54 4.26 9.91 -22.02
N MET A 55 4.65 10.02 -23.29
CA MET A 55 5.06 8.89 -24.14
C MET A 55 6.25 8.09 -23.58
N PHE A 56 7.07 8.68 -22.72
CA PHE A 56 8.20 8.03 -22.05
C PHE A 56 7.83 7.45 -20.68
N GLY A 57 6.56 7.51 -20.30
CA GLY A 57 6.07 7.06 -19.00
C GLY A 57 6.47 7.98 -17.83
N ALA A 58 6.93 9.20 -18.08
CA ALA A 58 7.16 10.20 -17.05
C ALA A 58 5.83 10.85 -16.63
N PRO A 59 5.62 11.15 -15.32
CA PRO A 59 4.37 11.71 -14.84
C PRO A 59 4.19 13.17 -15.26
N GLU A 60 2.95 13.54 -15.55
CA GLU A 60 2.50 14.92 -15.76
C GLU A 60 1.45 15.24 -14.70
N HIS A 61 1.88 15.88 -13.61
CA HIS A 61 0.99 16.20 -12.49
C HIS A 61 0.07 17.37 -12.83
N SER A 62 -1.18 17.31 -12.35
CA SER A 62 -2.18 18.38 -12.52
C SER A 62 -3.05 18.51 -11.27
N THR A 63 -3.73 19.64 -11.14
CA THR A 63 -4.59 19.94 -9.98
C THR A 63 -6.00 19.37 -10.08
N ASP A 64 -6.37 18.79 -11.21
CA ASP A 64 -7.74 18.40 -11.57
C ASP A 64 -7.87 16.98 -12.16
N PHE A 65 -6.87 16.14 -11.98
CA PHE A 65 -6.90 14.76 -12.52
C PHE A 65 -7.95 13.87 -11.85
N GLY A 66 -8.19 14.04 -10.55
CA GLY A 66 -9.16 13.26 -9.79
C GLY A 66 -8.61 12.02 -9.10
N ALA A 67 -7.30 11.97 -8.82
CA ALA A 67 -6.63 10.84 -8.18
C ALA A 67 -7.20 10.52 -6.78
N PHE A 68 -7.55 11.53 -5.96
CA PHE A 68 -8.21 11.32 -4.67
C PHE A 68 -9.56 10.62 -4.82
N LYS A 69 -10.38 11.07 -5.76
CA LYS A 69 -11.69 10.44 -6.02
C LYS A 69 -11.53 9.00 -6.47
N HIS A 70 -10.55 8.76 -7.34
CA HIS A 70 -10.26 7.41 -7.82
C HIS A 70 -9.79 6.50 -6.69
N LEU A 71 -8.85 6.98 -5.85
CA LEU A 71 -8.37 6.23 -4.68
C LEU A 71 -9.51 5.88 -3.72
N TYR A 72 -10.35 6.86 -3.39
CA TYR A 72 -11.51 6.65 -2.52
C TYR A 72 -12.48 5.61 -3.10
N SER A 73 -12.80 5.72 -4.40
CA SER A 73 -13.68 4.75 -5.08
C SER A 73 -13.09 3.35 -5.09
N LEU A 74 -11.79 3.19 -5.31
CA LEU A 74 -11.12 1.89 -5.22
C LEU A 74 -11.24 1.28 -3.83
N LEU A 75 -10.99 2.07 -2.78
CA LEU A 75 -11.10 1.62 -1.40
C LEU A 75 -12.53 1.21 -1.06
N VAL A 76 -13.53 2.03 -1.38
CA VAL A 76 -14.96 1.70 -1.17
C VAL A 76 -15.32 0.38 -1.84
N ASN A 77 -14.94 0.20 -3.11
CA ASN A 77 -15.23 -1.02 -3.85
C ASN A 77 -14.52 -2.24 -3.25
N ALA A 78 -13.25 -2.10 -2.88
CA ALA A 78 -12.48 -3.17 -2.27
C ALA A 78 -13.08 -3.60 -0.92
N PHE A 79 -13.45 -2.65 -0.07
CA PHE A 79 -14.12 -2.93 1.22
C PHE A 79 -15.47 -3.62 1.01
N ASN A 80 -16.27 -3.16 0.06
CA ASN A 80 -17.57 -3.79 -0.25
C ASN A 80 -17.40 -5.23 -0.73
N LEU A 81 -16.41 -5.51 -1.58
CA LEU A 81 -16.10 -6.87 -2.03
C LEU A 81 -15.68 -7.78 -0.87
N CYS A 82 -14.79 -7.30 -0.01
CA CYS A 82 -14.35 -8.05 1.17
C CYS A 82 -15.51 -8.31 2.13
N ARG A 83 -16.34 -7.31 2.40
CA ARG A 83 -17.52 -7.44 3.25
C ARG A 83 -18.51 -8.48 2.72
N ASN A 84 -18.81 -8.44 1.43
CA ASN A 84 -19.73 -9.39 0.79
C ASN A 84 -19.18 -10.82 0.82
N SER A 85 -17.90 -10.99 0.56
CA SER A 85 -17.23 -12.29 0.67
C SER A 85 -17.26 -12.85 2.11
N TRP A 86 -17.06 -12.00 3.11
CA TRP A 86 -17.12 -12.38 4.52
C TRP A 86 -18.55 -12.81 4.92
N LEU A 87 -19.58 -12.03 4.55
CA LEU A 87 -20.98 -12.36 4.83
C LEU A 87 -21.40 -13.68 4.17
N SER A 88 -21.00 -13.93 2.93
CA SER A 88 -21.28 -15.18 2.21
C SER A 88 -20.67 -16.39 2.93
N LYS A 89 -19.43 -16.29 3.40
CA LYS A 89 -18.78 -17.37 4.16
C LYS A 89 -19.44 -17.64 5.50
N LYS A 90 -19.92 -16.61 6.19
CA LYS A 90 -20.64 -16.73 7.46
C LYS A 90 -21.96 -17.48 7.26
N ASN A 91 -22.76 -17.10 6.27
CA ASN A 91 -24.03 -17.74 5.98
C ASN A 91 -23.88 -19.25 5.67
N VAL A 92 -22.82 -19.64 4.94
CA VAL A 92 -22.53 -21.06 4.67
C VAL A 92 -22.14 -21.82 5.94
N LYS A 93 -21.38 -21.21 6.85
CA LYS A 93 -21.00 -21.85 8.13
C LYS A 93 -22.24 -22.03 9.04
N ASP A 94 -23.14 -21.07 9.07
CA ASP A 94 -24.37 -21.15 9.89
C ASP A 94 -25.33 -22.23 9.34
N LEU A 95 -25.52 -22.33 8.03
CA LEU A 95 -26.32 -23.39 7.40
C LEU A 95 -25.78 -24.80 7.66
N ASN A 96 -24.45 -24.96 7.70
CA ASN A 96 -23.81 -26.24 8.01
C ASN A 96 -23.89 -26.61 9.53
N LYS A 97 -24.08 -25.65 10.42
CA LYS A 97 -24.29 -25.92 11.85
C LYS A 97 -25.72 -26.44 12.09
N ASP A 98 -26.70 -25.87 11.43
CA ASP A 98 -28.10 -26.30 11.57
C ASP A 98 -28.34 -27.71 10.96
N SER A 99 -27.62 -28.06 9.89
CA SER A 99 -27.70 -29.40 9.30
C SER A 99 -27.03 -30.50 10.13
N LYS A 100 -26.04 -30.15 10.97
CA LYS A 100 -25.43 -31.10 11.92
C LYS A 100 -26.25 -31.29 13.19
N ALA A 101 -27.04 -30.32 13.60
CA ALA A 101 -27.90 -30.40 14.79
C ALA A 101 -29.13 -31.28 14.56
N SER A 102 -29.59 -31.47 13.31
CA SER A 102 -30.75 -32.29 12.99
C SER A 102 -30.47 -33.80 12.86
N ASN A 103 -29.19 -34.24 12.79
CA ASN A 103 -28.83 -35.65 12.62
C ASN A 103 -28.42 -36.37 13.91
N CYS A 104 -28.59 -35.79 15.08
CA CYS A 104 -28.28 -36.44 16.37
C CYS A 104 -29.52 -36.91 17.13
N ARG A 105 -30.50 -37.49 16.46
CA ARG A 105 -31.56 -38.29 17.12
C ARG A 105 -31.81 -39.55 16.33
N SER A 106 -31.20 -40.60 16.77
CA SER A 106 -31.61 -42.04 16.83
C SER A 106 -30.42 -42.95 16.47
N SER A 107 -29.97 -43.65 17.39
CA SER A 107 -29.98 -45.10 17.62
C SER A 107 -28.77 -45.55 18.45
N SER A 108 -29.13 -46.05 19.59
CA SER A 108 -28.28 -46.87 20.45
C SER A 108 -28.09 -48.27 19.84
N SER A 109 -26.85 -48.81 19.83
CA SER A 109 -26.53 -50.12 20.38
C SER A 109 -25.18 -50.67 19.85
N HIS A 110 -24.33 -51.06 20.84
CA HIS A 110 -23.36 -52.17 20.86
C HIS A 110 -22.40 -52.46 19.70
N THR A 111 -21.14 -52.53 19.84
CA THR A 111 -20.16 -53.36 20.60
C THR A 111 -18.76 -53.22 19.94
N ASN A 112 -17.76 -53.18 20.82
CA ASN A 112 -16.38 -53.73 20.72
C ASN A 112 -15.47 -53.61 19.49
N GLY A 113 -14.25 -53.12 19.76
CA GLY A 113 -13.03 -53.78 19.25
C GLY A 113 -11.99 -52.85 18.64
N CYS A 114 -10.96 -52.52 19.44
CA CYS A 114 -9.52 -52.36 19.13
C CYS A 114 -9.03 -51.92 17.76
N GLN A 115 -8.27 -50.88 17.70
CA GLN A 115 -6.82 -50.78 17.52
C GLN A 115 -6.42 -49.41 16.96
N GLY A 116 -5.33 -48.88 17.48
CA GLY A 116 -4.87 -47.53 17.33
C GLY A 116 -4.30 -47.19 15.95
N GLU A 117 -4.56 -46.00 15.55
CA GLU A 117 -3.75 -45.28 14.58
C GLU A 117 -3.40 -43.91 15.16
N LYS A 118 -2.11 -43.57 15.03
CA LYS A 118 -1.51 -42.34 15.56
C LYS A 118 -2.08 -41.17 14.79
N GLU A 119 -2.90 -40.36 15.47
CA GLU A 119 -3.27 -39.04 14.97
C GLU A 119 -2.09 -38.09 15.16
N ASN A 120 -1.63 -37.49 14.06
CA ASN A 120 -0.76 -36.33 14.09
C ASN A 120 -1.51 -35.16 14.77
N PRO A 121 -0.86 -34.36 15.64
CA PRO A 121 -1.49 -33.19 16.21
C PRO A 121 -1.69 -32.15 15.10
N CYS A 122 -2.92 -32.06 14.61
CA CYS A 122 -3.38 -30.90 13.90
C CYS A 122 -3.35 -29.74 14.91
N GLU A 123 -2.47 -28.78 14.71
CA GLU A 123 -2.43 -27.55 15.49
C GLU A 123 -3.83 -26.91 15.43
N ASN A 124 -4.53 -26.96 16.55
CA ASN A 124 -5.76 -26.20 16.76
C ASN A 124 -5.40 -24.73 16.75
N PHE A 125 -5.51 -24.09 15.60
CA PHE A 125 -5.62 -22.64 15.55
C PHE A 125 -6.88 -22.25 16.33
N ASP A 126 -6.69 -21.55 17.42
CA ASP A 126 -7.76 -21.02 18.26
C ASP A 126 -8.60 -20.01 17.43
N GLU A 127 -9.70 -20.50 16.88
CA GLU A 127 -10.66 -19.75 16.05
C GLU A 127 -11.45 -18.71 16.90
N SER A 128 -11.24 -18.67 18.22
CA SER A 128 -12.00 -17.81 19.16
C SER A 128 -11.47 -16.37 19.26
N ALA A 129 -10.27 -16.08 18.72
CA ALA A 129 -9.62 -14.77 18.88
C ALA A 129 -9.94 -13.76 17.77
N LEU A 130 -10.65 -14.11 16.71
CA LEU A 130 -10.92 -13.23 15.57
C LEU A 130 -12.42 -12.93 15.45
N SER A 131 -12.94 -12.15 16.38
CA SER A 131 -14.18 -11.38 16.18
C SER A 131 -13.93 -10.29 15.13
N PHE A 132 -13.70 -10.68 13.88
CA PHE A 132 -13.57 -9.73 12.78
C PHE A 132 -14.95 -9.16 12.45
N TYR A 133 -15.17 -7.95 12.91
CA TYR A 133 -16.21 -7.12 12.30
C TYR A 133 -15.85 -6.91 10.82
N PRO A 134 -16.85 -6.93 9.91
CA PRO A 134 -16.58 -6.63 8.50
C PRO A 134 -15.87 -5.26 8.41
N PRO A 135 -14.83 -5.12 7.58
CA PRO A 135 -14.10 -3.88 7.47
C PRO A 135 -15.04 -2.73 7.11
N SER A 136 -14.85 -1.59 7.74
CA SER A 136 -15.61 -0.36 7.48
C SER A 136 -14.64 0.79 7.26
N LEU A 137 -14.94 1.66 6.31
CA LEU A 137 -14.20 2.90 6.11
C LEU A 137 -14.53 3.95 7.18
N ASN A 138 -15.68 3.81 7.86
CA ASN A 138 -16.09 4.75 8.90
C ASN A 138 -15.19 4.61 10.14
N GLY A 139 -14.52 5.71 10.50
CA GLY A 139 -13.59 5.75 11.62
C GLY A 139 -12.22 5.12 11.33
N ALA A 140 -11.97 4.61 10.12
CA ALA A 140 -10.67 4.13 9.72
C ALA A 140 -9.68 5.28 9.55
N SER A 141 -8.41 5.06 9.91
CA SER A 141 -7.30 5.93 9.56
C SER A 141 -6.49 5.29 8.43
N PHE A 142 -5.94 6.13 7.56
CA PHE A 142 -5.19 5.66 6.39
C PHE A 142 -3.73 6.05 6.47
N THR A 143 -2.88 5.08 6.10
CA THR A 143 -1.47 5.28 5.80
C THR A 143 -1.28 5.03 4.31
N LEU A 144 -0.72 5.98 3.58
CA LEU A 144 -0.42 5.86 2.16
C LEU A 144 1.08 5.61 1.98
N ILE A 145 1.42 4.62 1.18
CA ILE A 145 2.81 4.24 0.93
C ILE A 145 3.05 4.20 -0.58
N GLY A 146 3.95 5.05 -1.07
CA GLY A 146 4.41 5.01 -2.44
C GLY A 146 5.83 4.46 -2.52
N PHE A 147 6.05 3.45 -3.36
CA PHE A 147 7.38 2.91 -3.63
C PHE A 147 7.81 3.20 -5.05
N SER A 148 9.06 3.63 -5.21
CA SER A 148 9.65 3.88 -6.53
C SER A 148 8.73 4.79 -7.37
N LYS A 149 8.27 4.32 -8.52
CA LYS A 149 7.32 5.05 -9.36
C LYS A 149 5.92 5.19 -8.74
N GLY A 150 5.56 4.42 -7.72
CA GLY A 150 4.35 4.62 -6.92
C GLY A 150 4.34 5.98 -6.19
N CYS A 151 5.51 6.57 -5.92
CA CYS A 151 5.62 7.91 -5.34
C CYS A 151 4.99 9.01 -6.22
N VAL A 152 4.89 8.81 -7.53
CA VAL A 152 4.24 9.80 -8.41
C VAL A 152 2.74 9.93 -8.13
N VAL A 153 2.11 8.86 -7.61
CA VAL A 153 0.71 8.92 -7.17
C VAL A 153 0.59 9.80 -5.94
N LEU A 154 1.46 9.63 -4.94
CA LEU A 154 1.47 10.50 -3.77
C LEU A 154 1.71 11.97 -4.16
N ASN A 155 2.64 12.20 -5.09
CA ASN A 155 2.89 13.53 -5.64
C ASN A 155 1.63 14.11 -6.29
N GLN A 156 0.92 13.33 -7.10
CA GLN A 156 -0.33 13.76 -7.73
C GLN A 156 -1.39 14.14 -6.70
N LEU A 157 -1.52 13.36 -5.61
CA LEU A 157 -2.42 13.70 -4.51
C LEU A 157 -2.08 15.06 -3.88
N LEU A 158 -0.80 15.42 -3.75
CA LEU A 158 -0.41 16.74 -3.25
C LEU A 158 -0.87 17.88 -4.16
N PHE A 159 -0.77 17.71 -5.49
CA PHE A 159 -1.26 18.72 -6.45
C PHE A 159 -2.77 18.93 -6.36
N GLU A 160 -3.54 17.89 -6.09
CA GLU A 160 -5.00 17.96 -6.01
C GLU A 160 -5.51 18.39 -4.64
N LEU A 161 -4.68 18.33 -3.60
CA LEU A 161 -5.10 18.42 -2.19
C LEU A 161 -5.97 19.64 -1.92
N LYS A 162 -5.58 20.81 -2.40
CA LYS A 162 -6.31 22.08 -2.22
C LYS A 162 -7.73 22.04 -2.78
N ALA A 163 -7.91 21.41 -3.94
CA ALA A 163 -9.22 21.25 -4.57
C ALA A 163 -10.02 20.12 -3.91
N ALA A 164 -9.35 19.00 -3.62
CA ALA A 164 -9.96 17.83 -3.04
C ALA A 164 -10.53 18.07 -1.63
N LYS A 165 -9.87 18.86 -0.78
CA LYS A 165 -10.36 19.26 0.54
C LYS A 165 -11.69 20.03 0.52
N LYS A 166 -12.07 20.60 -0.63
CA LYS A 166 -13.35 21.31 -0.80
C LYS A 166 -14.49 20.41 -1.25
N ASP A 167 -14.18 19.18 -1.66
CA ASP A 167 -15.18 18.21 -2.11
C ASP A 167 -15.75 17.44 -0.91
N LYS A 168 -16.99 17.77 -0.53
CA LYS A 168 -17.68 17.17 0.61
C LYS A 168 -17.83 15.64 0.53
N ASN A 169 -17.76 15.07 -0.69
CA ASN A 169 -17.88 13.61 -0.86
C ASN A 169 -16.63 12.84 -0.44
N ILE A 170 -15.46 13.49 -0.43
CA ILE A 170 -14.18 12.86 -0.10
C ILE A 170 -13.42 13.57 1.04
N GLU A 171 -13.93 14.70 1.54
CA GLU A 171 -13.30 15.47 2.62
C GLU A 171 -13.02 14.61 3.86
N ALA A 172 -13.99 13.81 4.29
CA ALA A 172 -13.84 12.91 5.44
C ALA A 172 -12.73 11.87 5.20
N PHE A 173 -12.63 11.33 3.99
CA PHE A 173 -11.56 10.42 3.61
C PHE A 173 -10.19 11.12 3.66
N ILE A 174 -10.06 12.31 3.08
CA ILE A 174 -8.80 13.07 3.11
C ILE A 174 -8.37 13.34 4.55
N ASN A 175 -9.30 13.79 5.39
CA ASN A 175 -9.06 14.07 6.80
C ASN A 175 -8.73 12.82 7.63
N SER A 176 -8.98 11.62 7.12
CA SER A 176 -8.64 10.37 7.76
C SER A 176 -7.24 9.84 7.40
N ILE A 177 -6.54 10.47 6.45
CA ILE A 177 -5.15 10.14 6.12
C ILE A 177 -4.25 10.70 7.23
N ARG A 178 -3.48 9.83 7.89
CA ARG A 178 -2.62 10.18 9.02
C ARG A 178 -1.15 10.21 8.69
N THR A 179 -0.71 9.33 7.79
CA THR A 179 0.71 9.15 7.51
C THR A 179 0.93 8.88 6.03
N MET A 180 1.98 9.44 5.49
CA MET A 180 2.40 9.17 4.11
C MET A 180 3.89 8.82 4.06
N TYR A 181 4.20 7.73 3.33
CA TYR A 181 5.56 7.24 3.13
C TYR A 181 5.95 7.32 1.67
N TRP A 182 7.06 7.99 1.39
CA TRP A 182 7.75 7.94 0.10
C TRP A 182 8.95 7.02 0.21
N LEU A 183 8.90 5.87 -0.44
CA LEU A 183 9.96 4.87 -0.44
C LEU A 183 10.70 4.92 -1.77
N ASP A 184 11.91 5.45 -1.72
CA ASP A 184 12.91 5.50 -2.79
C ASP A 184 12.33 5.95 -4.14
N GLY A 185 11.65 7.09 -4.13
CA GLY A 185 10.94 7.66 -5.27
C GLY A 185 11.83 7.84 -6.50
N GLY A 186 11.33 7.40 -7.65
CA GLY A 186 12.06 7.49 -8.90
C GLY A 186 11.17 7.29 -10.13
N HIS A 187 11.49 7.99 -11.23
CA HIS A 187 10.86 7.82 -12.53
C HIS A 187 11.79 8.26 -13.67
N SER A 188 11.37 8.05 -14.93
CA SER A 188 12.16 8.31 -16.12
C SER A 188 12.22 9.77 -16.56
N GLY A 189 11.42 10.68 -15.95
CA GLY A 189 11.45 12.11 -16.25
C GLY A 189 12.69 12.80 -15.67
N GLY A 190 13.00 13.99 -16.17
CA GLY A 190 14.16 14.78 -15.76
C GLY A 190 13.92 15.69 -14.55
N SER A 191 12.69 15.72 -13.99
CA SER A 191 12.29 16.56 -12.87
C SER A 191 11.00 16.05 -12.24
N ASN A 192 10.60 16.65 -11.10
CA ASN A 192 9.38 16.34 -10.36
C ASN A 192 9.31 14.90 -9.82
N THR A 193 10.47 14.33 -9.52
CA THR A 193 10.54 13.08 -8.75
C THR A 193 10.07 13.33 -7.31
N TRP A 194 10.43 14.49 -6.76
CA TRP A 194 9.94 15.01 -5.50
C TRP A 194 9.36 16.40 -5.74
N ILE A 195 8.23 16.67 -5.12
CA ILE A 195 7.57 17.98 -5.28
C ILE A 195 8.38 19.06 -4.56
N THR A 196 8.70 20.14 -5.26
CA THR A 196 9.48 21.26 -4.72
C THR A 196 8.80 22.60 -4.89
N TYR A 197 7.49 22.58 -5.12
CA TYR A 197 6.65 23.79 -5.29
C TYR A 197 6.13 24.21 -3.93
N PRO A 198 6.57 25.40 -3.41
CA PRO A 198 6.21 25.85 -2.06
C PRO A 198 4.71 25.98 -1.86
N GLU A 199 3.97 26.41 -2.88
CA GLU A 199 2.51 26.58 -2.83
C GLU A 199 1.76 25.25 -2.64
N VAL A 200 2.24 24.16 -3.25
CA VAL A 200 1.69 22.80 -3.09
C VAL A 200 2.03 22.28 -1.70
N LEU A 201 3.29 22.41 -1.29
CA LEU A 201 3.77 21.88 -0.01
C LEU A 201 3.23 22.67 1.19
N LYS A 202 2.96 23.96 1.04
CA LYS A 202 2.29 24.77 2.08
C LYS A 202 0.89 24.26 2.39
N GLU A 203 0.10 23.92 1.35
CA GLU A 203 -1.24 23.35 1.54
C GLU A 203 -1.16 21.98 2.23
N PHE A 204 -0.16 21.18 1.86
CA PHE A 204 0.08 19.88 2.47
C PHE A 204 0.51 19.99 3.94
N ALA A 205 1.39 20.93 4.28
CA ALA A 205 1.85 21.14 5.64
C ALA A 205 0.72 21.49 6.63
N GLN A 206 -0.40 22.00 6.13
CA GLN A 206 -1.58 22.34 6.95
C GLN A 206 -2.48 21.14 7.28
N THR A 207 -2.16 19.93 6.80
CA THR A 207 -3.01 18.74 7.00
C THR A 207 -2.77 18.00 8.32
N GLY A 208 -1.62 18.22 8.95
CA GLY A 208 -1.18 17.44 10.11
C GLY A 208 -0.78 15.99 9.77
N ILE A 209 -0.66 15.64 8.50
CA ILE A 209 -0.19 14.31 8.06
C ILE A 209 1.29 14.16 8.42
N VAL A 210 1.66 13.03 9.03
CA VAL A 210 3.07 12.69 9.30
C VAL A 210 3.73 12.19 8.01
N VAL A 211 4.92 12.73 7.72
CA VAL A 211 5.64 12.41 6.48
C VAL A 211 6.90 11.60 6.77
N HIS A 212 7.06 10.52 6.02
CA HIS A 212 8.27 9.71 6.04
C HIS A 212 8.86 9.62 4.63
N THR A 213 10.16 9.87 4.52
CA THR A 213 10.94 9.67 3.29
C THR A 213 12.08 8.70 3.58
N HIS A 214 12.06 7.57 2.91
CA HIS A 214 13.10 6.55 3.00
C HIS A 214 13.73 6.40 1.62
N VAL A 215 15.01 6.72 1.50
CA VAL A 215 15.70 6.74 0.22
C VAL A 215 16.98 5.91 0.27
N THR A 216 17.48 5.50 -0.90
CA THR A 216 18.73 4.77 -1.03
C THR A 216 19.72 5.51 -1.94
N PRO A 217 21.03 5.24 -1.85
CA PRO A 217 22.01 5.79 -2.79
C PRO A 217 21.69 5.49 -4.26
N TYR A 218 20.97 4.39 -4.56
CA TYR A 218 20.55 4.05 -5.91
C TYR A 218 19.72 5.17 -6.58
N GLN A 219 18.83 5.84 -5.83
CA GLN A 219 18.05 6.96 -6.36
C GLN A 219 18.74 8.31 -6.12
N VAL A 220 19.15 8.60 -4.87
CA VAL A 220 19.55 9.98 -4.51
C VAL A 220 21.01 10.31 -4.78
N ARG A 221 21.85 9.33 -5.16
CA ARG A 221 23.26 9.50 -5.53
C ARG A 221 23.58 9.08 -6.96
N ASP A 222 22.58 8.79 -7.77
CA ASP A 222 22.77 8.46 -9.18
C ASP A 222 23.30 9.68 -9.95
N PRO A 223 24.52 9.62 -10.52
CA PRO A 223 25.11 10.74 -11.24
C PRO A 223 24.33 11.10 -12.52
N MET A 224 23.67 10.13 -13.13
CA MET A 224 22.86 10.34 -14.35
C MET A 224 21.51 11.00 -14.03
N ARG A 225 21.06 10.91 -12.77
CA ARG A 225 19.77 11.48 -12.29
C ARG A 225 19.98 12.33 -11.04
N SER A 226 21.01 13.18 -11.06
CA SER A 226 21.41 13.99 -9.90
C SER A 226 20.32 14.93 -9.35
N TRP A 227 19.28 15.23 -10.16
CA TRP A 227 18.14 16.02 -9.71
C TRP A 227 17.34 15.32 -8.59
N ILE A 228 17.26 13.98 -8.59
CA ILE A 228 16.46 13.23 -7.60
C ILE A 228 16.92 13.54 -6.17
N GLY A 229 18.22 13.47 -5.93
CA GLY A 229 18.77 13.80 -4.61
C GLY A 229 18.64 15.27 -4.23
N LYS A 230 18.71 16.18 -5.20
CA LYS A 230 18.51 17.63 -4.97
C LYS A 230 17.05 17.94 -4.63
N GLU A 231 16.11 17.36 -5.40
CA GLU A 231 14.67 17.52 -5.17
C GLU A 231 14.24 16.91 -3.84
N HIS A 232 14.75 15.72 -3.47
CA HIS A 232 14.49 15.10 -2.18
C HIS A 232 14.90 16.01 -1.01
N LYS A 233 16.12 16.54 -1.04
CA LYS A 233 16.59 17.47 -0.01
C LYS A 233 15.71 18.72 0.09
N LYS A 234 15.33 19.29 -1.08
CA LYS A 234 14.49 20.47 -1.14
C LYS A 234 13.06 20.20 -0.65
N PHE A 235 12.48 19.03 -0.97
CA PHE A 235 11.18 18.59 -0.47
C PHE A 235 11.18 18.55 1.07
N VAL A 236 12.16 17.86 1.67
CA VAL A 236 12.29 17.75 3.14
C VAL A 236 12.48 19.12 3.77
N GLN A 237 13.36 19.95 3.19
CA GLN A 237 13.62 21.31 3.69
C GLN A 237 12.35 22.16 3.67
N ILE A 238 11.64 22.26 2.56
CA ILE A 238 10.45 23.10 2.44
C ILE A 238 9.35 22.67 3.43
N LEU A 239 9.13 21.36 3.60
CA LEU A 239 8.18 20.86 4.59
C LEU A 239 8.58 21.22 6.02
N GLY A 240 9.88 21.10 6.34
CA GLY A 240 10.42 21.52 7.62
C GLY A 240 10.28 23.04 7.85
N ASP A 241 10.52 23.85 6.83
CA ASP A 241 10.35 25.32 6.89
C ASP A 241 8.88 25.72 7.16
N PHE A 242 7.92 24.89 6.73
CA PHE A 242 6.50 25.05 7.06
C PHE A 242 6.10 24.41 8.40
N GLY A 243 7.06 23.91 9.19
CA GLY A 243 6.80 23.35 10.52
C GLY A 243 6.25 21.91 10.49
N MET A 244 6.32 21.22 9.36
CA MET A 244 5.84 19.84 9.24
C MET A 244 6.82 18.86 9.86
N GLN A 245 6.29 17.86 10.59
CA GLN A 245 7.11 16.76 11.09
C GLN A 245 7.47 15.81 9.94
N VAL A 246 8.74 15.78 9.54
CA VAL A 246 9.26 14.93 8.48
C VAL A 246 10.36 14.01 9.04
N THR A 247 10.15 12.72 8.93
CA THR A 247 11.22 11.73 9.15
C THR A 247 11.89 11.44 7.82
N SER A 248 13.20 11.69 7.71
CA SER A 248 13.95 11.43 6.48
C SER A 248 15.16 10.55 6.77
N GLN A 249 15.26 9.42 6.08
CA GLN A 249 16.31 8.44 6.28
C GLN A 249 16.91 7.96 4.96
N ILE A 250 18.25 7.87 4.91
CA ILE A 250 19.00 7.26 3.80
C ILE A 250 19.48 5.88 4.27
N HIS A 251 19.00 4.83 3.64
CA HIS A 251 19.38 3.45 3.93
C HIS A 251 20.58 3.01 3.08
N PHE A 252 21.27 1.96 3.51
CA PHE A 252 22.36 1.31 2.77
C PHE A 252 23.50 2.27 2.34
N VAL A 253 23.79 3.28 3.15
CA VAL A 253 24.75 4.36 2.82
C VAL A 253 26.16 3.85 2.57
N LYS A 254 26.53 2.73 3.21
CA LYS A 254 27.85 2.09 3.13
C LYS A 254 27.94 1.04 2.01
N GLU A 255 26.84 0.70 1.38
CA GLU A 255 26.76 -0.28 0.29
C GLU A 255 26.88 0.41 -1.07
N ALA A 256 27.32 -0.32 -2.08
CA ALA A 256 27.30 0.18 -3.45
C ALA A 256 25.86 0.42 -3.92
N PRO A 257 25.59 1.54 -4.63
CA PRO A 257 24.27 1.78 -5.18
C PRO A 257 23.86 0.67 -6.15
N CYS A 258 22.78 -0.06 -5.84
CA CYS A 258 22.26 -1.13 -6.70
C CYS A 258 20.74 -1.18 -6.64
N ILE A 259 20.14 -1.79 -7.66
CA ILE A 259 18.67 -1.96 -7.76
C ILE A 259 18.11 -2.85 -6.64
N GLU A 260 18.90 -3.76 -6.12
CA GLU A 260 18.52 -4.63 -5.02
C GLU A 260 18.25 -3.82 -3.75
N ASN A 261 19.14 -2.87 -3.40
CA ASN A 261 18.95 -1.96 -2.28
C ASN A 261 17.68 -1.09 -2.46
N HIS A 262 17.35 -0.74 -3.70
CA HIS A 262 16.10 -0.08 -4.02
C HIS A 262 14.88 -0.89 -3.58
N PHE A 263 14.85 -2.18 -3.86
CA PHE A 263 13.75 -3.05 -3.42
C PHE A 263 13.78 -3.35 -1.92
N ARG A 264 14.96 -3.56 -1.34
CA ARG A 264 15.15 -3.83 0.09
C ARG A 264 14.68 -2.70 1.01
N VAL A 265 14.40 -1.52 0.49
CA VAL A 265 13.83 -0.42 1.30
C VAL A 265 12.52 -0.83 1.98
N HIS A 266 11.74 -1.75 1.41
CA HIS A 266 10.52 -2.29 2.02
C HIS A 266 10.76 -3.03 3.34
N GLU A 267 11.96 -3.52 3.58
CA GLU A 267 12.31 -4.32 4.75
C GLU A 267 12.76 -3.46 5.93
N VAL A 268 13.21 -2.22 5.63
CA VAL A 268 13.94 -1.38 6.60
C VAL A 268 13.31 -0.01 6.89
N PHE A 269 12.26 0.40 6.16
CA PHE A 269 11.63 1.71 6.34
C PHE A 269 10.81 1.85 7.62
#